data_8477972646d9f0f6e4f96a544109e255
#
_entry.id   8477972646d9f0f6e4f96a544109e255
#
_cell.length_a   1.000
_cell.length_b   1.000
_cell.length_c   1.000
_cell.angle_alpha   90.00
_cell.angle_beta   90.00
_cell.angle_gamma   90.00
#
_symmetry.space_group_name_H-M   'P 1'
#
loop_
_entity.id
_entity.type
_entity.pdbx_description
1 polymer ?
#
loop_
_entity_poly.entity_id
_entity_poly.type
_entity_poly.pdbx_seq_one_letter_code
_entity_poly.pdbx_strand_id
1 'polypeptide(L)'
;MEGILWRFRTGAPWRDLPTEFGCWKSIFNRFNEWSKTGVWQELFSIVRGELDNEWNFIDGTYIKAHQHASGGIEHADVKTIGRSRGGHTTKIHMLADAHGNPAEFSITCGNVHDVSEADKLIALSEAEHIIGDKGYDCERLRSQILDKGCTPHLPRKSNCCKPNPHFDKHLYRHRHLVENLFAKLKNYRVFSTRFDKLTRNFSSTVFIACMLIWLKL
;
A
#
# COMPACT_ATOMS: atom_id res chain seq x y z
N MET A 1 -21.86 -2.36 -8.08
CA MET A 1 -20.91 -1.93 -7.04
C MET A 1 -21.06 -2.77 -5.77
N GLU A 2 -22.24 -2.90 -5.21
CA GLU A 2 -22.55 -3.60 -3.95
C GLU A 2 -21.97 -5.02 -3.86
N GLY A 3 -22.15 -5.86 -4.88
CA GLY A 3 -21.57 -7.20 -4.89
C GLY A 3 -20.03 -7.24 -4.83
N ILE A 4 -19.34 -6.22 -5.39
CA ILE A 4 -17.89 -6.08 -5.27
C ILE A 4 -17.53 -5.76 -3.82
N LEU A 5 -18.24 -4.81 -3.19
CA LEU A 5 -18.01 -4.43 -1.79
C LEU A 5 -18.37 -5.55 -0.82
N TRP A 6 -19.45 -6.29 -1.10
CA TRP A 6 -19.81 -7.47 -0.31
C TRP A 6 -18.68 -8.52 -0.32
N ARG A 7 -18.19 -8.87 -1.51
CA ARG A 7 -17.06 -9.80 -1.65
C ARG A 7 -15.82 -9.25 -0.92
N PHE A 8 -15.57 -7.95 -1.02
CA PHE A 8 -14.45 -7.30 -0.37
C PHE A 8 -14.51 -7.46 1.17
N ARG A 9 -15.67 -7.23 1.76
CA ARG A 9 -15.90 -7.36 3.22
C ARG A 9 -15.82 -8.81 3.69
N THR A 10 -16.43 -9.73 2.95
CA THR A 10 -16.55 -11.13 3.37
C THR A 10 -15.29 -11.96 3.06
N GLY A 11 -14.53 -11.59 2.04
CA GLY A 11 -13.40 -12.36 1.52
C GLY A 11 -13.83 -13.62 0.77
N ALA A 12 -15.13 -13.75 0.45
CA ALA A 12 -15.67 -14.91 -0.25
C ALA A 12 -15.12 -15.03 -1.68
N PRO A 13 -15.02 -16.25 -2.25
CA PRO A 13 -14.79 -16.45 -3.67
C PRO A 13 -15.86 -15.76 -4.52
N TRP A 14 -15.50 -15.32 -5.73
CA TRP A 14 -16.47 -14.69 -6.63
C TRP A 14 -17.69 -15.56 -6.92
N ARG A 15 -17.50 -16.89 -6.95
CA ARG A 15 -18.57 -17.85 -7.24
C ARG A 15 -19.61 -17.96 -6.14
N ASP A 16 -19.25 -17.57 -4.92
CA ASP A 16 -20.11 -17.62 -3.74
C ASP A 16 -20.89 -16.31 -3.52
N LEU A 17 -20.84 -15.42 -4.52
CA LEU A 17 -21.58 -14.16 -4.47
C LEU A 17 -23.09 -14.45 -4.43
N PRO A 18 -23.85 -13.91 -3.47
CA PRO A 18 -25.31 -14.06 -3.40
C PRO A 18 -25.99 -13.63 -4.69
N THR A 19 -27.01 -14.39 -5.11
CA THR A 19 -27.74 -14.16 -6.36
C THR A 19 -28.48 -12.83 -6.40
N GLU A 20 -28.78 -12.25 -5.24
CA GLU A 20 -29.38 -10.91 -5.10
C GLU A 20 -28.53 -9.78 -5.72
N PHE A 21 -27.20 -9.96 -5.75
CA PHE A 21 -26.30 -9.02 -6.43
C PHE A 21 -26.21 -9.27 -7.95
N GLY A 22 -26.85 -10.35 -8.44
CA GLY A 22 -26.82 -10.78 -9.84
C GLY A 22 -25.74 -11.83 -10.12
N CYS A 23 -25.52 -12.11 -11.42
CA CYS A 23 -24.57 -13.13 -11.84
C CYS A 23 -23.13 -12.77 -11.44
N TRP A 24 -22.51 -13.61 -10.63
CA TRP A 24 -21.13 -13.41 -10.16
C TRP A 24 -20.12 -13.17 -11.30
N LYS A 25 -20.32 -13.84 -12.45
CA LYS A 25 -19.42 -13.71 -13.62
C LYS A 25 -19.48 -12.30 -14.20
N SER A 26 -20.67 -11.69 -14.28
CA SER A 26 -20.86 -10.34 -14.77
C SER A 26 -20.20 -9.32 -13.83
N ILE A 27 -20.32 -9.52 -12.52
CA ILE A 27 -19.71 -8.65 -11.49
C ILE A 27 -18.19 -8.79 -11.52
N PHE A 28 -17.67 -10.02 -11.61
CA PHE A 28 -16.23 -10.26 -11.75
C PHE A 28 -15.66 -9.63 -13.03
N ASN A 29 -16.36 -9.77 -14.17
CA ASN A 29 -15.93 -9.18 -15.42
C ASN A 29 -15.88 -7.64 -15.31
N ARG A 30 -16.86 -7.02 -14.67
CA ARG A 30 -16.88 -5.58 -14.41
C ARG A 30 -15.71 -5.14 -13.52
N PHE A 31 -15.47 -5.86 -12.41
CA PHE A 31 -14.31 -5.60 -11.55
C PHE A 31 -12.99 -5.69 -12.33
N ASN A 32 -12.83 -6.75 -13.14
CA ASN A 32 -11.62 -6.99 -13.92
C ASN A 32 -11.43 -5.93 -15.03
N GLU A 33 -12.51 -5.49 -15.68
CA GLU A 33 -12.46 -4.42 -16.68
C GLU A 33 -12.07 -3.09 -16.02
N TRP A 34 -12.67 -2.73 -14.89
CA TRP A 34 -12.31 -1.53 -14.15
C TRP A 34 -10.88 -1.57 -13.60
N SER A 35 -10.39 -2.78 -13.26
CA SER A 35 -8.98 -2.98 -12.89
C SER A 35 -8.03 -2.77 -14.07
N LYS A 36 -8.46 -3.11 -15.28
CA LYS A 36 -7.67 -2.96 -16.50
C LYS A 36 -7.65 -1.51 -17.00
N THR A 37 -8.76 -0.80 -16.87
CA THR A 37 -8.94 0.57 -17.38
C THR A 37 -8.53 1.65 -16.36
N GLY A 38 -8.12 1.28 -15.14
CA GLY A 38 -7.65 2.24 -14.13
C GLY A 38 -8.76 2.93 -13.33
N VAL A 39 -10.02 2.56 -13.53
CA VAL A 39 -11.18 3.19 -12.84
C VAL A 39 -11.03 3.20 -11.33
N TRP A 40 -10.46 2.14 -10.72
CA TRP A 40 -10.27 2.09 -9.27
C TRP A 40 -9.27 3.12 -8.76
N GLN A 41 -8.22 3.39 -9.53
CA GLN A 41 -7.25 4.43 -9.23
C GLN A 41 -7.89 5.82 -9.35
N GLU A 42 -8.67 6.04 -10.40
CA GLU A 42 -9.41 7.29 -10.61
C GLU A 42 -10.41 7.54 -9.47
N LEU A 43 -11.21 6.53 -9.11
CA LEU A 43 -12.13 6.62 -7.97
C LEU A 43 -11.40 6.93 -6.66
N PHE A 44 -10.24 6.30 -6.42
CA PHE A 44 -9.43 6.60 -5.25
C PHE A 44 -8.97 8.05 -5.24
N SER A 45 -8.51 8.59 -6.37
CA SER A 45 -8.08 9.99 -6.46
C SER A 45 -9.21 10.98 -6.19
N ILE A 46 -10.47 10.61 -6.49
CA ILE A 46 -11.66 11.42 -6.22
C ILE A 46 -12.06 11.30 -4.73
N VAL A 47 -12.07 10.09 -4.19
CA VAL A 47 -12.48 9.81 -2.80
C VAL A 47 -11.43 10.28 -1.80
N ARG A 48 -10.14 10.21 -2.19
CA ARG A 48 -9.04 10.75 -1.41
C ARG A 48 -9.26 12.25 -1.25
N GLY A 49 -9.59 12.67 -0.03
CA GLY A 49 -9.78 14.07 0.31
C GLY A 49 -8.50 14.89 0.18
N GLU A 50 -8.52 16.12 0.65
CA GLU A 50 -7.31 16.92 0.80
C GLU A 50 -6.38 16.23 1.79
N LEU A 51 -5.14 15.97 1.37
CA LEU A 51 -4.10 15.40 2.20
C LEU A 51 -3.60 16.46 3.18
N ASP A 52 -3.41 16.05 4.44
CA ASP A 52 -2.64 16.84 5.37
C ASP A 52 -1.14 16.62 5.07
N ASN A 53 -0.56 17.57 4.37
CA ASN A 53 0.83 17.55 3.91
C ASN A 53 1.82 18.13 4.94
N GLU A 54 1.43 18.29 6.21
CA GLU A 54 2.40 18.64 7.25
C GLU A 54 3.44 17.52 7.40
N TRP A 55 2.95 16.27 7.51
CA TRP A 55 3.83 15.09 7.60
C TRP A 55 3.36 13.99 6.65
N ASN A 56 4.33 13.25 6.08
CA ASN A 56 4.04 11.97 5.46
C ASN A 56 4.81 10.85 6.13
N PHE A 57 4.10 9.75 6.38
CA PHE A 57 4.69 8.51 6.87
C PHE A 57 4.95 7.56 5.71
N ILE A 58 6.17 7.01 5.64
CA ILE A 58 6.51 5.97 4.68
C ILE A 58 6.81 4.67 5.42
N ASP A 59 6.12 3.60 5.04
CA ASP A 59 6.34 2.27 5.60
C ASP A 59 5.90 1.18 4.61
N GLY A 60 6.30 -0.06 4.86
CA GLY A 60 5.98 -1.20 4.03
C GLY A 60 5.36 -2.35 4.82
N THR A 61 4.41 -3.05 4.21
CA THR A 61 3.81 -4.24 4.79
C THR A 61 3.84 -5.43 3.86
N TYR A 62 4.01 -6.63 4.43
CA TYR A 62 3.97 -7.88 3.69
C TYR A 62 2.56 -8.46 3.68
N ILE A 63 2.15 -8.93 2.51
CA ILE A 63 0.91 -9.65 2.31
C ILE A 63 1.25 -11.04 1.81
N LYS A 64 0.76 -12.07 2.50
CA LYS A 64 0.94 -13.46 2.07
C LYS A 64 0.18 -13.71 0.78
N ALA A 65 0.84 -14.31 -0.20
CA ALA A 65 0.17 -14.78 -1.41
C ALA A 65 -0.35 -16.20 -1.14
N HIS A 66 -1.65 -16.40 -1.37
CA HIS A 66 -2.25 -17.73 -1.34
C HIS A 66 -1.69 -18.59 -2.49
N GLN A 67 -1.63 -19.91 -2.32
CA GLN A 67 -1.13 -20.82 -3.36
C GLN A 67 -1.85 -20.64 -4.72
N HIS A 68 -3.13 -20.28 -4.71
CA HIS A 68 -3.89 -20.00 -5.93
C HIS A 68 -3.43 -18.73 -6.67
N ALA A 69 -2.79 -17.78 -5.97
CA ALA A 69 -2.25 -16.59 -6.59
C ALA A 69 -0.87 -16.83 -7.25
N SER A 70 -0.10 -17.82 -6.76
CA SER A 70 1.27 -18.11 -7.22
C SER A 70 1.35 -19.07 -8.43
N GLY A 71 0.25 -19.74 -8.80
CA GLY A 71 0.18 -20.76 -9.86
C GLY A 71 -0.22 -20.23 -11.25
N GLY A 72 0.17 -19.04 -11.63
CA GLY A 72 -0.15 -18.45 -12.95
C GLY A 72 0.99 -18.58 -13.96
N ILE A 73 0.64 -18.60 -15.27
CA ILE A 73 1.59 -18.45 -16.36
C ILE A 73 2.32 -17.11 -16.17
N GLU A 74 3.64 -17.08 -16.40
CA GLU A 74 4.50 -15.89 -16.30
C GLU A 74 4.09 -14.80 -17.32
N HIS A 75 3.01 -14.09 -17.03
CA HIS A 75 2.72 -12.82 -17.70
C HIS A 75 3.36 -11.67 -16.92
N ALA A 76 3.72 -10.61 -17.59
CA ALA A 76 4.33 -9.40 -17.00
C ALA A 76 3.55 -8.86 -15.78
N ASP A 77 2.24 -9.08 -15.72
CA ASP A 77 1.33 -8.69 -14.63
C ASP A 77 1.44 -9.54 -13.35
N VAL A 78 2.23 -10.63 -13.33
CA VAL A 78 2.36 -11.54 -12.18
C VAL A 78 3.59 -11.23 -11.33
N LYS A 79 4.47 -10.33 -11.79
CA LYS A 79 5.82 -10.06 -11.23
C LYS A 79 5.89 -9.49 -9.81
N THR A 80 4.78 -9.35 -9.09
CA THR A 80 4.77 -8.78 -7.74
C THR A 80 4.61 -9.82 -6.63
N ILE A 81 4.76 -11.11 -6.93
CA ILE A 81 4.86 -12.18 -5.93
C ILE A 81 6.30 -12.68 -5.92
N GLY A 82 6.95 -12.56 -4.78
CA GLY A 82 8.33 -13.00 -4.57
C GLY A 82 8.46 -13.89 -3.35
N ARG A 83 9.58 -14.62 -3.25
CA ARG A 83 9.88 -15.47 -2.11
C ARG A 83 10.57 -14.64 -1.02
N SER A 84 9.94 -14.52 0.13
CA SER A 84 10.50 -13.92 1.35
C SER A 84 10.71 -14.99 2.42
N ARG A 85 11.19 -14.60 3.61
CA ARG A 85 11.29 -15.51 4.77
C ARG A 85 9.93 -16.11 5.16
N GLY A 86 8.83 -15.42 4.90
CA GLY A 86 7.45 -15.87 5.16
C GLY A 86 6.82 -16.68 4.03
N GLY A 87 7.59 -17.12 3.01
CA GLY A 87 7.09 -17.82 1.82
C GLY A 87 6.81 -16.87 0.66
N HIS A 88 5.80 -17.17 -0.15
CA HIS A 88 5.38 -16.32 -1.25
C HIS A 88 4.63 -15.10 -0.72
N THR A 89 5.18 -13.91 -0.96
CA THR A 89 4.63 -12.64 -0.46
C THR A 89 4.67 -11.56 -1.53
N THR A 90 3.75 -10.63 -1.39
CA THR A 90 3.76 -9.32 -2.05
C THR A 90 4.04 -8.28 -0.98
N LYS A 91 4.74 -7.21 -1.33
CA LYS A 91 4.97 -6.09 -0.43
C LYS A 91 4.22 -4.85 -0.93
N ILE A 92 3.55 -4.18 -0.03
CA ILE A 92 2.90 -2.90 -0.26
C ILE A 92 3.71 -1.85 0.46
N HIS A 93 4.20 -0.87 -0.28
CA HIS A 93 4.83 0.33 0.24
C HIS A 93 3.79 1.43 0.23
N MET A 94 3.60 2.11 1.34
CA MET A 94 2.54 3.08 1.55
C MET A 94 3.11 4.43 1.97
N LEU A 95 2.58 5.49 1.38
CA LEU A 95 2.69 6.84 1.87
C LEU A 95 1.37 7.19 2.56
N ALA A 96 1.42 7.63 3.81
CA ALA A 96 0.26 8.07 4.57
C ALA A 96 0.42 9.55 4.94
N ASP A 97 -0.70 10.26 5.04
CA ASP A 97 -0.73 11.66 5.47
C ASP A 97 -0.55 11.82 6.99
N ALA A 98 -0.55 13.05 7.50
CA ALA A 98 -0.37 13.35 8.92
C ALA A 98 -1.46 12.74 9.83
N HIS A 99 -2.64 12.45 9.29
CA HIS A 99 -3.70 11.75 10.00
C HIS A 99 -3.63 10.22 9.91
N GLY A 100 -2.64 9.68 9.17
CA GLY A 100 -2.49 8.25 8.91
C GLY A 100 -3.47 7.72 7.86
N ASN A 101 -4.04 8.57 6.99
CA ASN A 101 -4.83 8.12 5.86
C ASN A 101 -3.92 7.75 4.68
N PRO A 102 -4.30 6.77 3.85
CA PRO A 102 -3.50 6.37 2.71
C PRO A 102 -3.46 7.48 1.64
N ALA A 103 -2.26 7.95 1.31
CA ALA A 103 -2.04 8.96 0.26
C ALA A 103 -1.69 8.31 -1.07
N GLU A 104 -0.63 7.48 -1.09
CA GLU A 104 -0.15 6.77 -2.28
C GLU A 104 0.42 5.41 -1.88
N PHE A 105 0.49 4.49 -2.84
CA PHE A 105 1.13 3.19 -2.61
C PHE A 105 1.80 2.63 -3.87
N SER A 106 2.76 1.73 -3.65
CA SER A 106 3.31 0.87 -4.69
C SER A 106 3.31 -0.60 -4.25
N ILE A 107 3.29 -1.50 -5.21
CA ILE A 107 3.26 -2.95 -4.97
C ILE A 107 4.47 -3.60 -5.62
N THR A 108 5.23 -4.36 -4.83
CA THR A 108 6.43 -5.07 -5.28
C THR A 108 6.43 -6.53 -4.85
N CYS A 109 7.40 -7.27 -5.35
CA CYS A 109 7.73 -8.59 -4.79
C CYS A 109 8.14 -8.47 -3.33
N GLY A 110 7.79 -9.46 -2.51
CA GLY A 110 8.12 -9.45 -1.09
C GLY A 110 9.61 -9.43 -0.75
N ASN A 111 10.49 -9.72 -1.69
CA ASN A 111 11.94 -9.67 -1.53
C ASN A 111 12.56 -8.31 -1.88
N VAL A 112 11.78 -7.34 -2.34
CA VAL A 112 12.26 -5.99 -2.67
C VAL A 112 12.50 -5.20 -1.38
N HIS A 113 13.63 -4.51 -1.31
CA HIS A 113 13.97 -3.66 -0.19
C HIS A 113 13.14 -2.35 -0.18
N ASP A 114 12.77 -1.88 1.01
CA ASP A 114 11.94 -0.68 1.17
C ASP A 114 12.54 0.56 0.52
N VAL A 115 13.84 0.74 0.65
CA VAL A 115 14.57 1.87 0.07
C VAL A 115 14.43 1.96 -1.45
N SER A 116 14.27 0.81 -2.13
CA SER A 116 14.18 0.77 -3.61
C SER A 116 12.90 1.41 -4.16
N GLU A 117 11.81 1.39 -3.40
CA GLU A 117 10.53 1.98 -3.80
C GLU A 117 10.28 3.35 -3.15
N ALA A 118 11.02 3.64 -2.07
CA ALA A 118 10.87 4.89 -1.33
C ALA A 118 11.07 6.12 -2.22
N ASP A 119 12.01 6.08 -3.16
CA ASP A 119 12.28 7.19 -4.09
C ASP A 119 11.04 7.62 -4.86
N LYS A 120 10.27 6.65 -5.36
CA LYS A 120 9.05 6.91 -6.14
C LYS A 120 7.96 7.54 -5.27
N LEU A 121 7.76 7.00 -4.06
CA LEU A 121 6.75 7.53 -3.14
C LEU A 121 7.12 8.92 -2.62
N ILE A 122 8.39 9.15 -2.29
CA ILE A 122 8.88 10.46 -1.88
C ILE A 122 8.76 11.48 -3.01
N ALA A 123 8.99 11.08 -4.27
CA ALA A 123 8.78 11.96 -5.40
C ALA A 123 7.34 12.50 -5.50
N LEU A 124 6.35 11.70 -5.08
CA LEU A 124 4.92 12.05 -5.06
C LEU A 124 4.50 12.81 -3.78
N SER A 125 5.32 12.81 -2.72
CA SER A 125 5.01 13.51 -1.48
C SER A 125 5.12 15.03 -1.67
N GLU A 126 4.20 15.77 -1.09
CA GLU A 126 4.23 17.24 -0.98
C GLU A 126 4.39 17.71 0.47
N ALA A 127 4.72 16.79 1.39
CA ALA A 127 4.80 17.07 2.81
C ALA A 127 6.10 17.81 3.19
N GLU A 128 6.03 18.61 4.25
CA GLU A 128 7.19 19.29 4.82
C GLU A 128 8.13 18.31 5.54
N HIS A 129 7.57 17.24 6.12
CA HIS A 129 8.31 16.24 6.90
C HIS A 129 8.04 14.83 6.40
N ILE A 130 9.10 14.03 6.21
CA ILE A 130 9.02 12.61 5.84
C ILE A 130 9.49 11.75 7.01
N ILE A 131 8.61 10.90 7.50
CA ILE A 131 8.84 10.03 8.65
C ILE A 131 8.86 8.57 8.17
N GLY A 132 9.94 7.84 8.48
CA GLY A 132 10.08 6.44 8.15
C GLY A 132 10.89 5.69 9.20
N ASP A 133 10.90 4.36 9.12
CA ASP A 133 11.68 3.54 10.03
C ASP A 133 13.19 3.53 9.69
N LYS A 134 14.00 2.88 10.53
CA LYS A 134 15.45 2.71 10.29
C LYS A 134 15.80 1.89 9.04
N GLY A 135 14.83 1.18 8.45
CA GLY A 135 14.99 0.47 7.19
C GLY A 135 15.25 1.43 6.04
N TYR A 136 14.72 2.66 6.14
CA TYR A 136 14.90 3.74 5.17
C TYR A 136 16.19 4.56 5.40
N ASP A 137 17.04 4.22 6.39
CA ASP A 137 18.29 4.92 6.65
C ASP A 137 19.29 4.71 5.51
N CYS A 138 19.27 5.62 4.55
CA CYS A 138 20.14 5.67 3.38
C CYS A 138 20.45 7.12 3.04
N GLU A 139 21.74 7.46 2.85
CA GLU A 139 22.16 8.84 2.56
C GLU A 139 21.51 9.38 1.28
N ARG A 140 21.46 8.55 0.23
CA ARG A 140 20.82 8.92 -1.03
C ARG A 140 19.37 9.35 -0.81
N LEU A 141 18.60 8.60 0.00
CA LEU A 141 17.22 8.93 0.28
C LEU A 141 17.08 10.21 1.10
N ARG A 142 17.98 10.43 2.08
CA ARG A 142 18.03 11.68 2.86
C ARG A 142 18.32 12.89 1.98
N SER A 143 19.29 12.77 1.08
CA SER A 143 19.59 13.85 0.12
C SER A 143 18.39 14.16 -0.75
N GLN A 144 17.73 13.13 -1.31
CA GLN A 144 16.53 13.30 -2.12
C GLN A 144 15.39 14.02 -1.37
N ILE A 145 15.17 13.69 -0.09
CA ILE A 145 14.17 14.35 0.75
C ILE A 145 14.55 15.82 0.95
N LEU A 146 15.82 16.11 1.29
CA LEU A 146 16.32 17.47 1.49
C LEU A 146 16.30 18.29 0.20
N ASP A 147 16.70 17.72 -0.93
CA ASP A 147 16.70 18.37 -2.24
C ASP A 147 15.28 18.77 -2.68
N LYS A 148 14.27 18.04 -2.17
CA LYS A 148 12.86 18.36 -2.37
C LYS A 148 12.35 19.46 -1.42
N GLY A 149 13.16 19.95 -0.50
CA GLY A 149 12.80 20.92 0.53
C GLY A 149 12.11 20.31 1.75
N CYS A 150 12.04 18.98 1.84
CA CYS A 150 11.42 18.26 2.96
C CYS A 150 12.46 17.93 4.03
N THR A 151 12.01 17.69 5.25
CA THR A 151 12.87 17.28 6.38
C THR A 151 12.77 15.79 6.66
N PRO A 152 13.87 15.00 6.62
CA PRO A 152 13.85 13.57 6.87
C PRO A 152 13.88 13.24 8.37
N HIS A 153 12.83 12.59 8.89
CA HIS A 153 12.78 12.03 10.25
C HIS A 153 12.98 10.51 10.19
N LEU A 154 14.16 10.09 9.76
CA LEU A 154 14.57 8.70 9.65
C LEU A 154 15.60 8.41 10.76
N PRO A 155 15.38 7.44 11.66
CA PRO A 155 16.39 7.08 12.66
C PRO A 155 17.60 6.43 11.98
N ARG A 156 18.79 6.67 12.54
CA ARG A 156 20.02 6.00 12.08
C ARG A 156 20.03 4.52 12.47
N LYS A 157 20.61 3.69 11.62
CA LYS A 157 20.94 2.31 11.97
C LYS A 157 21.97 2.29 13.09
N SER A 158 21.93 1.27 13.94
CA SER A 158 22.79 1.15 15.13
C SER A 158 24.30 1.13 14.82
N ASN A 159 24.66 0.74 13.60
CA ASN A 159 26.05 0.71 13.12
C ASN A 159 26.45 2.00 12.38
N CYS A 160 25.60 3.01 12.35
CA CYS A 160 25.89 4.29 11.69
C CYS A 160 26.33 5.33 12.71
N CYS A 161 27.57 5.84 12.56
CA CYS A 161 28.13 6.88 13.41
C CYS A 161 27.83 8.31 12.90
N LYS A 162 27.12 8.47 11.77
CA LYS A 162 26.82 9.79 11.21
C LYS A 162 25.80 10.56 12.06
N PRO A 163 25.93 11.89 12.19
CA PRO A 163 24.96 12.71 12.90
C PRO A 163 23.58 12.67 12.24
N ASN A 164 22.55 12.93 13.03
CA ASN A 164 21.17 13.01 12.55
C ASN A 164 20.50 14.30 13.03
N PRO A 165 20.95 15.48 12.53
CA PRO A 165 20.55 16.77 13.08
C PRO A 165 19.08 17.10 12.89
N HIS A 166 18.45 16.55 11.87
CA HIS A 166 17.04 16.83 11.53
C HIS A 166 16.04 15.88 12.21
N PHE A 167 16.53 14.90 12.98
CA PHE A 167 15.68 13.87 13.56
C PHE A 167 14.94 14.37 14.80
N ASP A 168 13.62 14.53 14.68
CA ASP A 168 12.73 14.85 15.79
C ASP A 168 12.10 13.56 16.36
N LYS A 169 12.36 13.30 17.66
CA LYS A 169 11.80 12.14 18.37
C LYS A 169 10.29 12.27 18.63
N HIS A 170 9.78 13.51 18.75
CA HIS A 170 8.35 13.73 18.98
C HIS A 170 7.56 13.40 17.70
N LEU A 171 7.98 13.93 16.56
CA LEU A 171 7.38 13.57 15.27
C LEU A 171 7.50 12.08 14.98
N TYR A 172 8.64 11.49 15.26
CA TYR A 172 8.85 10.05 15.04
C TYR A 172 7.88 9.17 15.83
N ARG A 173 7.40 9.60 17.00
CA ARG A 173 6.40 8.84 17.79
C ARG A 173 5.09 8.66 17.03
N HIS A 174 4.74 9.58 16.15
CA HIS A 174 3.51 9.50 15.33
C HIS A 174 3.58 8.41 14.25
N ARG A 175 4.75 7.78 14.04
CA ARG A 175 4.89 6.67 13.09
C ARG A 175 3.91 5.51 13.33
N HIS A 176 3.40 5.35 14.55
CA HIS A 176 2.36 4.35 14.83
C HIS A 176 1.08 4.56 13.99
N LEU A 177 0.85 5.74 13.43
CA LEU A 177 -0.32 6.03 12.58
C LEU A 177 -0.30 5.19 11.29
N VAL A 178 0.84 5.05 10.64
CA VAL A 178 0.95 4.17 9.46
C VAL A 178 0.87 2.69 9.84
N GLU A 179 1.33 2.29 11.02
CA GLU A 179 1.15 0.94 11.53
C GLU A 179 -0.35 0.64 11.79
N ASN A 180 -1.06 1.60 12.40
CA ASN A 180 -2.51 1.54 12.60
C ASN A 180 -3.25 1.47 11.26
N LEU A 181 -2.81 2.22 10.24
CA LEU A 181 -3.37 2.14 8.89
C LEU A 181 -3.25 0.71 8.35
N PHE A 182 -2.06 0.09 8.44
CA PHE A 182 -1.89 -1.29 8.00
C PHE A 182 -2.76 -2.28 8.80
N ALA A 183 -2.92 -2.07 10.10
CA ALA A 183 -3.81 -2.88 10.92
C ALA A 183 -5.26 -2.78 10.43
N LYS A 184 -5.77 -1.57 10.18
CA LYS A 184 -7.11 -1.33 9.61
C LYS A 184 -7.27 -2.00 8.25
N LEU A 185 -6.31 -1.81 7.33
CA LEU A 185 -6.34 -2.42 6.00
C LEU A 185 -6.37 -3.95 6.07
N LYS A 186 -5.62 -4.57 7.00
CA LYS A 186 -5.58 -6.03 7.20
C LYS A 186 -6.86 -6.62 7.80
N ASN A 187 -7.76 -5.81 8.34
CA ASN A 187 -9.10 -6.29 8.73
C ASN A 187 -9.91 -6.77 7.53
N TYR A 188 -9.64 -6.25 6.33
CA TYR A 188 -10.25 -6.76 5.10
C TYR A 188 -9.54 -8.05 4.65
N ARG A 189 -10.27 -9.18 4.63
CA ARG A 189 -9.71 -10.50 4.32
C ARG A 189 -9.06 -10.55 2.94
N VAL A 190 -9.64 -9.88 1.95
CA VAL A 190 -9.10 -9.80 0.58
C VAL A 190 -7.79 -9.03 0.49
N PHE A 191 -7.53 -8.12 1.44
CA PHE A 191 -6.27 -7.39 1.55
C PHE A 191 -5.24 -8.21 2.34
N SER A 192 -5.64 -8.84 3.45
CA SER A 192 -4.72 -9.55 4.35
C SER A 192 -4.06 -10.79 3.72
N THR A 193 -4.72 -11.38 2.71
CA THR A 193 -4.20 -12.52 1.94
C THR A 193 -4.50 -12.30 0.46
N ARG A 194 -3.46 -12.27 -0.35
CA ARG A 194 -3.60 -12.08 -1.79
C ARG A 194 -4.03 -13.38 -2.47
N PHE A 195 -5.24 -13.39 -3.01
CA PHE A 195 -5.77 -14.45 -3.88
C PHE A 195 -5.69 -14.09 -5.36
N ASP A 196 -5.58 -12.78 -5.67
CA ASP A 196 -5.55 -12.28 -7.04
C ASP A 196 -4.21 -12.62 -7.71
N LYS A 197 -4.28 -13.31 -8.85
CA LYS A 197 -3.10 -13.66 -9.66
C LYS A 197 -2.48 -12.43 -10.29
N LEU A 198 -3.32 -11.57 -10.88
CA LEU A 198 -2.88 -10.38 -11.59
C LEU A 198 -2.60 -9.24 -10.62
N THR A 199 -1.47 -8.57 -10.80
CA THR A 199 -1.08 -7.42 -9.98
C THR A 199 -2.11 -6.30 -10.06
N ARG A 200 -2.65 -5.99 -11.26
CA ARG A 200 -3.68 -4.96 -11.43
C ARG A 200 -4.93 -5.22 -10.61
N ASN A 201 -5.37 -6.49 -10.50
CA ASN A 201 -6.54 -6.85 -9.70
C ASN A 201 -6.25 -6.68 -8.20
N PHE A 202 -5.05 -7.06 -7.77
CA PHE A 202 -4.63 -6.84 -6.39
C PHE A 202 -4.44 -5.34 -6.09
N SER A 203 -3.90 -4.54 -7.01
CA SER A 203 -3.85 -3.07 -6.88
C SER A 203 -5.24 -2.49 -6.70
N SER A 204 -6.22 -2.97 -7.47
CA SER A 204 -7.63 -2.56 -7.33
C SER A 204 -8.20 -2.91 -5.95
N THR A 205 -7.82 -4.08 -5.41
CA THR A 205 -8.16 -4.46 -4.04
C THR A 205 -7.57 -3.47 -3.02
N VAL A 206 -6.31 -3.02 -3.22
CA VAL A 206 -5.68 -2.03 -2.35
C VAL A 206 -6.36 -0.67 -2.48
N PHE A 207 -6.68 -0.21 -3.70
CA PHE A 207 -7.44 1.04 -3.91
C PHE A 207 -8.78 1.03 -3.20
N ILE A 208 -9.56 -0.07 -3.30
CA ILE A 208 -10.84 -0.20 -2.61
C ILE A 208 -10.64 -0.13 -1.09
N ALA A 209 -9.63 -0.81 -0.55
CA ALA A 209 -9.31 -0.75 0.88
C ALA A 209 -9.01 0.68 1.34
N CYS A 210 -8.18 1.40 0.58
CA CYS A 210 -7.82 2.78 0.86
C CYS A 210 -9.06 3.70 0.80
N MET A 211 -9.93 3.54 -0.20
CA MET A 211 -11.18 4.30 -0.29
C MET A 211 -12.09 4.08 0.92
N LEU A 212 -12.21 2.83 1.41
CA LEU A 212 -13.03 2.53 2.59
C LEU A 212 -12.46 3.16 3.87
N ILE A 213 -11.14 3.31 3.99
CA ILE A 213 -10.52 4.06 5.09
C ILE A 213 -10.91 5.55 5.02
N TRP A 214 -10.84 6.16 3.84
CA TRP A 214 -11.23 7.56 3.64
C TRP A 214 -12.73 7.81 3.91
N LEU A 215 -13.58 6.89 3.48
CA LEU A 215 -15.03 6.96 3.69
C LEU A 215 -15.45 6.58 5.12
N LYS A 216 -14.49 6.15 5.98
CA LYS A 216 -14.73 5.69 7.36
C LYS A 216 -15.79 4.58 7.45
N LEU A 217 -15.76 3.63 6.49
CA LEU A 217 -16.70 2.51 6.34
C LEU A 217 -16.13 1.19 6.85
#